data_848b8b4852034f5343d28244f9dafab1
#
_entry.id   848b8b4852034f5343d28244f9dafab1
#
_cell.length_a   1.000
_cell.length_b   1.000
_cell.length_c   1.000
_cell.angle_alpha   90.00
_cell.angle_beta   90.00
_cell.angle_gamma   90.00
#
_symmetry.space_group_name_H-M   'P 1'
#
loop_
_entity.id
_entity.type
_entity.pdbx_description
1 polymer ?
#
loop_
_entity_poly.entity_id
_entity_poly.type
_entity_poly.pdbx_seq_one_letter_code
_entity_poly.pdbx_strand_id
1 'polypeptide(L)'
;MTAKKTTLKNIKKIGVLGAGQMGKGIAQVAAQTGFETVMVEPYDEVRKKAREGIIKSLDRSVDLGKIKKKEHDQILDRMTFAKDIESLDDVDFVIEAAVESTAVKEDIFKSLDRICASHVILTTNTSSVRLGKLASVTSRPEKVVGMHFMYPAQKMKLLEIIRTPATSDESYNIVKDLSIKMGKQPITVTDSPCFITSRLIQTFINEAIFCLYQGVSSKEEIDTAMKLGMNHPMGPLELADFIGLDVVLSMQQALYNGFQEPKYRPCPLLLSLVEVGHLGRKTGKGFYDYNADGSKKD
;
A
#
# COMPACT_ATOMS: atom_id res chain seq x y z
N MET A 1 -25.63 -26.39 10.38
CA MET A 1 -25.27 -25.00 10.75
C MET A 1 -25.23 -24.19 9.48
N THR A 2 -26.06 -23.15 9.32
CA THR A 2 -26.01 -22.26 8.18
C THR A 2 -24.68 -21.48 8.25
N ALA A 3 -23.88 -21.56 7.16
CA ALA A 3 -22.60 -20.85 7.10
C ALA A 3 -22.83 -19.35 7.37
N LYS A 4 -22.06 -18.76 8.29
CA LYS A 4 -22.10 -17.32 8.59
C LYS A 4 -21.80 -16.57 7.29
N LYS A 5 -22.74 -15.74 6.85
CA LYS A 5 -22.58 -14.95 5.63
C LYS A 5 -21.85 -13.66 5.99
N THR A 6 -20.78 -13.31 5.26
CA THR A 6 -20.11 -12.02 5.44
C THR A 6 -20.99 -10.92 4.87
N THR A 7 -21.25 -9.91 5.68
CA THR A 7 -21.91 -8.66 5.27
C THR A 7 -21.18 -7.52 5.99
N LEU A 8 -21.25 -6.30 5.48
CA LEU A 8 -20.63 -5.14 6.15
C LEU A 8 -21.10 -4.99 7.61
N LYS A 9 -22.36 -5.32 7.91
CA LYS A 9 -22.94 -5.27 9.27
C LYS A 9 -22.30 -6.28 10.22
N ASN A 10 -21.83 -7.41 9.70
CA ASN A 10 -21.24 -8.49 10.49
C ASN A 10 -19.74 -8.32 10.70
N ILE A 11 -19.08 -7.41 9.95
CA ILE A 11 -17.67 -7.07 10.17
C ILE A 11 -17.58 -6.20 11.41
N LYS A 12 -16.95 -6.72 12.46
CA LYS A 12 -16.67 -6.04 13.74
C LYS A 12 -15.18 -5.94 14.00
N LYS A 13 -14.45 -6.99 13.64
CA LYS A 13 -13.02 -7.14 13.91
C LYS A 13 -12.24 -7.31 12.60
N ILE A 14 -11.25 -6.46 12.39
CA ILE A 14 -10.39 -6.46 11.19
C ILE A 14 -8.97 -6.84 11.59
N GLY A 15 -8.42 -7.84 10.92
CA GLY A 15 -7.00 -8.19 10.97
C GLY A 15 -6.20 -7.37 9.96
N VAL A 16 -5.07 -6.80 10.38
CA VAL A 16 -4.10 -6.16 9.49
C VAL A 16 -2.76 -6.85 9.68
N LEU A 17 -2.25 -7.48 8.63
CA LEU A 17 -1.00 -8.23 8.68
C LEU A 17 0.12 -7.41 8.04
N GLY A 18 1.17 -7.15 8.83
CA GLY A 18 2.27 -6.26 8.49
C GLY A 18 2.14 -4.88 9.17
N ALA A 19 3.21 -4.43 9.84
CA ALA A 19 3.28 -3.17 10.57
C ALA A 19 4.19 -2.12 9.94
N GLY A 20 4.50 -2.28 8.65
CA GLY A 20 5.21 -1.30 7.85
C GLY A 20 4.44 0.02 7.71
N GLN A 21 4.93 0.90 6.84
CA GLN A 21 4.31 2.22 6.63
C GLN A 21 2.84 2.15 6.24
N MET A 22 2.49 1.22 5.34
CA MET A 22 1.10 1.04 4.90
C MET A 22 0.26 0.36 5.98
N GLY A 23 0.73 -0.77 6.54
CA GLY A 23 -0.05 -1.54 7.51
C GLY A 23 -0.45 -0.74 8.74
N LYS A 24 0.49 0.04 9.34
CA LYS A 24 0.15 0.93 10.47
C LYS A 24 -0.90 1.99 10.10
N GLY A 25 -0.83 2.53 8.89
CA GLY A 25 -1.81 3.51 8.41
C GLY A 25 -3.18 2.90 8.17
N ILE A 26 -3.24 1.70 7.61
CA ILE A 26 -4.47 0.94 7.35
C ILE A 26 -5.12 0.53 8.68
N ALA A 27 -4.33 0.00 9.63
CA ALA A 27 -4.82 -0.36 10.96
C ALA A 27 -5.39 0.85 11.71
N GLN A 28 -4.69 2.00 11.65
CA GLN A 28 -5.20 3.24 12.21
C GLN A 28 -6.54 3.65 11.59
N VAL A 29 -6.69 3.60 10.26
CA VAL A 29 -7.95 3.91 9.57
C VAL A 29 -9.08 2.96 10.00
N ALA A 30 -8.80 1.66 10.11
CA ALA A 30 -9.78 0.68 10.57
C ALA A 30 -10.28 0.99 11.99
N ALA A 31 -9.37 1.25 12.93
CA ALA A 31 -9.70 1.60 14.31
C ALA A 31 -10.43 2.95 14.42
N GLN A 32 -10.04 3.95 13.62
CA GLN A 32 -10.74 5.24 13.54
C GLN A 32 -12.18 5.11 13.01
N THR A 33 -12.42 4.13 12.14
CA THR A 33 -13.76 3.84 11.59
C THR A 33 -14.65 3.08 12.60
N GLY A 34 -14.09 2.68 13.75
CA GLY A 34 -14.82 2.03 14.83
C GLY A 34 -14.71 0.50 14.85
N PHE A 35 -13.83 -0.10 14.06
CA PHE A 35 -13.58 -1.53 14.09
C PHE A 35 -12.57 -1.91 15.18
N GLU A 36 -12.81 -3.04 15.88
CA GLU A 36 -11.73 -3.72 16.58
C GLU A 36 -10.67 -4.11 15.56
N THR A 37 -9.40 -3.84 15.86
CA THR A 37 -8.32 -3.99 14.89
C THR A 37 -7.16 -4.75 15.51
N VAL A 38 -6.85 -5.91 14.96
CA VAL A 38 -5.68 -6.71 15.34
C VAL A 38 -4.59 -6.47 14.30
N MET A 39 -3.50 -5.82 14.70
CA MET A 39 -2.32 -5.66 13.86
C MET A 39 -1.29 -6.74 14.19
N VAL A 40 -0.94 -7.55 13.21
CA VAL A 40 0.04 -8.64 13.36
C VAL A 40 1.37 -8.24 12.73
N GLU A 41 2.45 -8.39 13.51
CA GLU A 41 3.82 -8.17 13.06
C GLU A 41 4.77 -9.06 13.88
N PRO A 42 5.48 -10.00 13.27
CA PRO A 42 6.35 -10.94 14.00
C PRO A 42 7.56 -10.28 14.66
N TYR A 43 8.06 -9.17 14.12
CA TYR A 43 9.24 -8.49 14.63
C TYR A 43 8.91 -7.46 15.70
N ASP A 44 9.36 -7.69 16.94
CA ASP A 44 9.03 -6.88 18.11
C ASP A 44 9.36 -5.39 17.93
N GLU A 45 10.53 -5.09 17.38
CA GLU A 45 10.97 -3.70 17.13
C GLU A 45 10.09 -2.99 16.10
N VAL A 46 9.67 -3.71 15.05
CA VAL A 46 8.79 -3.14 14.00
C VAL A 46 7.42 -2.89 14.60
N ARG A 47 6.90 -3.84 15.37
CA ARG A 47 5.60 -3.75 16.04
C ARG A 47 5.56 -2.58 17.04
N LYS A 48 6.62 -2.42 17.85
CA LYS A 48 6.77 -1.30 18.79
C LYS A 48 6.79 0.04 18.07
N LYS A 49 7.64 0.19 17.05
CA LYS A 49 7.72 1.42 16.22
C LYS A 49 6.40 1.74 15.52
N ALA A 50 5.66 0.74 15.10
CA ALA A 50 4.35 0.94 14.49
C ALA A 50 3.34 1.51 15.50
N ARG A 51 3.28 0.93 16.72
CA ARG A 51 2.43 1.42 17.80
C ARG A 51 2.78 2.87 18.17
N GLU A 52 4.04 3.18 18.38
CA GLU A 52 4.51 4.54 18.66
C GLU A 52 4.16 5.51 17.53
N GLY A 53 4.33 5.09 16.27
CA GLY A 53 3.98 5.89 15.10
C GLY A 53 2.48 6.19 14.98
N ILE A 54 1.62 5.24 15.36
CA ILE A 54 0.16 5.45 15.40
C ILE A 54 -0.19 6.43 16.52
N ILE A 55 0.35 6.26 17.73
CA ILE A 55 0.13 7.17 18.85
C ILE A 55 0.53 8.60 18.45
N LYS A 56 1.74 8.78 17.93
CA LYS A 56 2.22 10.09 17.45
C LYS A 56 1.32 10.70 16.37
N SER A 57 0.77 9.89 15.47
CA SER A 57 -0.16 10.34 14.43
C SER A 57 -1.48 10.83 15.02
N LEU A 58 -1.99 10.12 16.04
CA LEU A 58 -3.22 10.48 16.74
C LEU A 58 -3.02 11.71 17.63
N ASP A 59 -1.90 11.81 18.37
CA ASP A 59 -1.55 13.00 19.17
C ASP A 59 -1.54 14.25 18.30
N ARG A 60 -0.84 14.16 17.13
CA ARG A 60 -0.85 15.27 16.17
C ARG A 60 -2.25 15.63 15.68
N SER A 61 -3.15 14.66 15.57
CA SER A 61 -4.55 14.90 15.18
C SER A 61 -5.34 15.62 16.28
N VAL A 62 -5.03 15.34 17.55
CA VAL A 62 -5.56 16.08 18.71
C VAL A 62 -5.03 17.51 18.72
N ASP A 63 -3.71 17.70 18.58
CA ASP A 63 -3.07 19.02 18.57
C ASP A 63 -3.61 19.93 17.46
N LEU A 64 -3.96 19.33 16.31
CA LEU A 64 -4.58 20.03 15.18
C LEU A 64 -6.11 20.20 15.32
N GLY A 65 -6.71 19.79 16.43
CA GLY A 65 -8.14 19.87 16.67
C GLY A 65 -9.01 18.99 15.77
N LYS A 66 -8.43 18.00 15.11
CA LYS A 66 -9.15 17.09 14.19
C LYS A 66 -9.95 16.01 14.90
N ILE A 67 -9.46 15.57 16.05
CA ILE A 67 -10.12 14.63 16.96
C ILE A 67 -9.98 15.13 18.40
N LYS A 68 -10.89 14.70 19.29
CA LYS A 68 -10.81 14.97 20.72
C LYS A 68 -9.94 13.92 21.43
N LYS A 69 -9.34 14.26 22.58
CA LYS A 69 -8.55 13.31 23.38
C LYS A 69 -9.31 12.02 23.71
N LYS A 70 -10.60 12.12 24.05
CA LYS A 70 -11.46 10.96 24.29
C LYS A 70 -11.54 10.03 23.07
N GLU A 71 -11.62 10.59 21.88
CA GLU A 71 -11.66 9.82 20.63
C GLU A 71 -10.32 9.14 20.35
N HIS A 72 -9.21 9.86 20.58
CA HIS A 72 -7.85 9.30 20.53
C HIS A 72 -7.73 8.04 21.39
N ASP A 73 -8.16 8.11 22.66
CA ASP A 73 -8.05 6.98 23.59
C ASP A 73 -8.95 5.82 23.14
N GLN A 74 -10.18 6.09 22.71
CA GLN A 74 -11.09 5.08 22.15
C GLN A 74 -10.54 4.39 20.88
N ILE A 75 -9.79 5.09 20.04
CA ILE A 75 -9.14 4.50 18.86
C ILE A 75 -8.07 3.51 19.31
N LEU A 76 -7.23 3.89 20.26
CA LEU A 76 -6.19 3.01 20.80
C LEU A 76 -6.75 1.79 21.52
N ASP A 77 -7.84 1.96 22.27
CA ASP A 77 -8.52 0.86 22.97
C ASP A 77 -9.07 -0.22 22.04
N ARG A 78 -9.37 0.15 20.77
CA ARG A 78 -9.78 -0.81 19.72
C ARG A 78 -8.62 -1.55 19.09
N MET A 79 -7.37 -1.22 19.40
CA MET A 79 -6.20 -1.78 18.72
C MET A 79 -5.46 -2.81 19.55
N THR A 80 -5.28 -3.98 19.00
CA THR A 80 -4.41 -5.04 19.53
C THR A 80 -3.19 -5.18 18.64
N PHE A 81 -2.00 -5.32 19.25
CA PHE A 81 -0.74 -5.53 18.56
C PHE A 81 -0.23 -6.93 18.88
N ALA A 82 -0.32 -7.82 17.91
CA ALA A 82 0.00 -9.24 18.08
C ALA A 82 1.29 -9.61 17.33
N LYS A 83 1.92 -10.68 17.77
CA LYS A 83 3.12 -11.24 17.13
C LYS A 83 2.75 -12.28 16.08
N ASP A 84 1.85 -13.17 16.43
CA ASP A 84 1.58 -14.38 15.71
C ASP A 84 0.34 -14.25 14.83
N ILE A 85 0.41 -14.83 13.62
CA ILE A 85 -0.67 -14.79 12.63
C ILE A 85 -1.95 -15.50 13.13
N GLU A 86 -1.80 -16.44 14.07
CA GLU A 86 -2.88 -17.14 14.74
C GLU A 86 -3.84 -16.21 15.48
N SER A 87 -3.38 -15.02 15.85
CA SER A 87 -4.24 -13.96 16.42
C SER A 87 -5.32 -13.44 15.46
N LEU A 88 -5.33 -13.93 14.22
CA LEU A 88 -6.33 -13.60 13.21
C LEU A 88 -7.42 -14.69 13.06
N ASP A 89 -7.49 -15.67 13.94
CA ASP A 89 -8.44 -16.79 13.86
C ASP A 89 -9.91 -16.36 14.06
N ASP A 90 -10.15 -15.29 14.80
CA ASP A 90 -11.47 -14.77 15.15
C ASP A 90 -11.86 -13.46 14.45
N VAL A 91 -11.07 -13.02 13.45
CA VAL A 91 -11.39 -11.79 12.70
C VAL A 91 -12.49 -12.02 11.66
N ASP A 92 -13.21 -10.96 11.31
CA ASP A 92 -14.26 -11.00 10.29
C ASP A 92 -13.75 -10.61 8.89
N PHE A 93 -12.57 -9.98 8.82
CA PHE A 93 -11.98 -9.45 7.59
C PHE A 93 -10.47 -9.29 7.74
N VAL A 94 -9.70 -9.52 6.66
CA VAL A 94 -8.22 -9.40 6.70
C VAL A 94 -7.73 -8.45 5.61
N ILE A 95 -6.79 -7.57 5.99
CA ILE A 95 -6.04 -6.71 5.06
C ILE A 95 -4.54 -7.04 5.22
N GLU A 96 -3.96 -7.70 4.24
CA GLU A 96 -2.53 -8.00 4.20
C GLU A 96 -1.76 -6.79 3.67
N ALA A 97 -0.73 -6.37 4.38
CA ALA A 97 0.17 -5.26 4.06
C ALA A 97 1.64 -5.57 4.45
N ALA A 98 2.05 -6.83 4.30
CA ALA A 98 3.41 -7.30 4.54
C ALA A 98 4.39 -6.90 3.41
N VAL A 99 5.62 -7.41 3.47
CA VAL A 99 6.65 -7.14 2.46
C VAL A 99 6.20 -7.52 1.05
N GLU A 100 6.63 -6.74 0.05
CA GLU A 100 6.23 -6.89 -1.34
C GLU A 100 7.03 -8.00 -2.03
N SER A 101 6.73 -9.24 -1.66
CA SER A 101 7.32 -10.46 -2.19
C SER A 101 6.23 -11.48 -2.51
N THR A 102 6.18 -11.96 -3.74
CA THR A 102 5.18 -12.95 -4.18
C THR A 102 5.21 -14.19 -3.29
N ALA A 103 6.39 -14.77 -3.05
CA ALA A 103 6.54 -15.99 -2.25
C ALA A 103 6.03 -15.79 -0.81
N VAL A 104 6.42 -14.68 -0.16
CA VAL A 104 5.99 -14.37 1.21
C VAL A 104 4.47 -14.18 1.27
N LYS A 105 3.89 -13.46 0.30
CA LYS A 105 2.43 -13.23 0.27
C LYS A 105 1.65 -14.52 -0.02
N GLU A 106 2.15 -15.39 -0.89
CA GLU A 106 1.53 -16.71 -1.13
C GLU A 106 1.49 -17.56 0.16
N ASP A 107 2.59 -17.59 0.93
CA ASP A 107 2.64 -18.33 2.20
C ASP A 107 1.75 -17.71 3.28
N ILE A 108 1.66 -16.38 3.32
CA ILE A 108 0.70 -15.67 4.15
C ILE A 108 -0.74 -16.06 3.78
N PHE A 109 -1.10 -16.05 2.49
CA PHE A 109 -2.45 -16.38 2.05
C PHE A 109 -2.84 -17.84 2.32
N LYS A 110 -1.91 -18.80 2.15
CA LYS A 110 -2.10 -20.18 2.58
C LYS A 110 -2.36 -20.29 4.09
N SER A 111 -1.63 -19.53 4.88
CA SER A 111 -1.79 -19.52 6.35
C SER A 111 -3.12 -18.88 6.75
N LEU A 112 -3.49 -17.74 6.17
CA LEU A 112 -4.77 -17.08 6.42
C LEU A 112 -5.96 -17.95 5.98
N ASP A 113 -5.84 -18.67 4.85
CA ASP A 113 -6.87 -19.59 4.38
C ASP A 113 -7.13 -20.72 5.36
N ARG A 114 -6.10 -21.20 6.05
CA ARG A 114 -6.19 -22.25 7.08
C ARG A 114 -6.73 -21.73 8.42
N ILE A 115 -6.30 -20.54 8.84
CA ILE A 115 -6.56 -19.99 10.18
C ILE A 115 -7.94 -19.34 10.23
N CYS A 116 -8.25 -18.48 9.27
CA CYS A 116 -9.48 -17.71 9.27
C CYS A 116 -10.69 -18.56 8.89
N ALA A 117 -11.82 -18.30 9.52
CA ALA A 117 -13.07 -18.96 9.18
C ALA A 117 -13.43 -18.79 7.69
N SER A 118 -14.10 -19.78 7.08
CA SER A 118 -14.36 -19.84 5.63
C SER A 118 -15.17 -18.68 5.05
N HIS A 119 -15.84 -17.91 5.89
CA HIS A 119 -16.59 -16.73 5.45
C HIS A 119 -15.72 -15.46 5.33
N VAL A 120 -14.54 -15.42 5.93
CA VAL A 120 -13.66 -14.23 5.96
C VAL A 120 -13.14 -13.91 4.57
N ILE A 121 -13.25 -12.62 4.19
CA ILE A 121 -12.65 -12.09 2.97
C ILE A 121 -11.18 -11.76 3.26
N LEU A 122 -10.30 -12.26 2.40
CA LEU A 122 -8.86 -12.03 2.46
C LEU A 122 -8.48 -10.96 1.44
N THR A 123 -7.91 -9.86 1.91
CA THR A 123 -7.48 -8.78 1.00
C THR A 123 -5.99 -8.49 1.11
N THR A 124 -5.42 -7.86 0.08
CA THR A 124 -4.01 -7.46 0.03
C THR A 124 -3.87 -6.02 -0.43
N ASN A 125 -2.92 -5.33 0.18
CA ASN A 125 -2.52 -3.97 -0.21
C ASN A 125 -1.35 -3.96 -1.22
N THR A 126 -1.03 -5.08 -1.83
CA THR A 126 0.07 -5.15 -2.82
C THR A 126 -0.08 -4.10 -3.92
N SER A 127 1.05 -3.61 -4.43
CA SER A 127 1.11 -2.70 -5.58
C SER A 127 1.55 -3.40 -6.88
N SER A 128 2.17 -4.57 -6.78
CA SER A 128 2.83 -5.21 -7.92
C SER A 128 2.58 -6.72 -8.05
N VAL A 129 2.23 -7.39 -6.94
CA VAL A 129 1.96 -8.84 -6.97
C VAL A 129 0.59 -9.09 -7.60
N ARG A 130 0.55 -9.99 -8.60
CA ARG A 130 -0.69 -10.38 -9.28
C ARG A 130 -1.65 -11.03 -8.29
N LEU A 131 -2.84 -10.47 -8.18
CA LEU A 131 -3.87 -10.96 -7.26
C LEU A 131 -4.30 -12.40 -7.58
N GLY A 132 -4.34 -12.76 -8.87
CA GLY A 132 -4.65 -14.12 -9.31
C GLY A 132 -3.72 -15.18 -8.72
N LYS A 133 -2.43 -14.88 -8.52
CA LYS A 133 -1.48 -15.80 -7.86
C LYS A 133 -1.86 -16.03 -6.39
N LEU A 134 -2.24 -14.96 -5.67
CA LEU A 134 -2.65 -15.07 -4.27
C LEU A 134 -3.98 -15.81 -4.13
N ALA A 135 -4.92 -15.56 -5.03
CA ALA A 135 -6.20 -16.28 -5.05
C ALA A 135 -6.01 -17.77 -5.30
N SER A 136 -5.10 -18.16 -6.20
CA SER A 136 -4.90 -19.57 -6.59
C SER A 136 -4.31 -20.47 -5.49
N VAL A 137 -3.71 -19.90 -4.44
CA VAL A 137 -3.14 -20.66 -3.32
C VAL A 137 -4.11 -20.81 -2.15
N THR A 138 -5.36 -20.32 -2.28
CA THR A 138 -6.41 -20.42 -1.26
C THR A 138 -7.53 -21.36 -1.71
N SER A 139 -8.30 -21.88 -0.77
CA SER A 139 -9.52 -22.68 -1.03
C SER A 139 -10.76 -21.81 -1.32
N ARG A 140 -10.61 -20.46 -1.25
CA ARG A 140 -11.69 -19.47 -1.41
C ARG A 140 -11.29 -18.33 -2.37
N PRO A 141 -10.89 -18.63 -3.63
CA PRO A 141 -10.42 -17.60 -4.56
C PRO A 141 -11.47 -16.50 -4.84
N GLU A 142 -12.77 -16.83 -4.68
CA GLU A 142 -13.88 -15.89 -4.82
C GLU A 142 -13.93 -14.82 -3.71
N LYS A 143 -13.21 -15.06 -2.60
CA LYS A 143 -13.08 -14.14 -1.45
C LYS A 143 -11.73 -13.45 -1.36
N VAL A 144 -10.93 -13.55 -2.41
CA VAL A 144 -9.65 -12.83 -2.50
C VAL A 144 -9.85 -11.55 -3.33
N VAL A 145 -9.54 -10.39 -2.71
CA VAL A 145 -9.76 -9.06 -3.31
C VAL A 145 -8.55 -8.18 -3.04
N GLY A 146 -8.13 -7.38 -4.00
CA GLY A 146 -7.12 -6.35 -3.76
C GLY A 146 -7.75 -5.10 -3.14
N MET A 147 -7.10 -4.56 -2.09
CA MET A 147 -7.42 -3.26 -1.46
C MET A 147 -6.17 -2.39 -1.45
N HIS A 148 -5.86 -1.79 -2.59
CA HIS A 148 -4.66 -0.98 -2.74
C HIS A 148 -4.89 0.44 -2.24
N PHE A 149 -4.42 0.72 -1.04
CA PHE A 149 -4.46 2.05 -0.41
C PHE A 149 -3.31 2.91 -0.93
N MET A 150 -3.55 4.22 -1.04
CA MET A 150 -2.52 5.19 -1.36
C MET A 150 -1.81 5.70 -0.10
N TYR A 151 -0.51 5.99 -0.20
CA TYR A 151 0.28 6.51 0.92
C TYR A 151 0.17 8.04 1.05
N PRO A 152 -0.04 8.58 2.25
CA PRO A 152 -0.32 7.91 3.53
C PRO A 152 -1.80 7.48 3.63
N ALA A 153 -2.04 6.24 4.09
CA ALA A 153 -3.39 5.67 4.10
C ALA A 153 -4.42 6.51 4.86
N GLN A 154 -4.03 7.22 5.91
CA GLN A 154 -4.92 8.07 6.71
C GLN A 154 -5.38 9.34 5.97
N LYS A 155 -4.62 9.81 4.97
CA LYS A 155 -4.89 11.08 4.28
C LYS A 155 -5.49 10.88 2.91
N MET A 156 -4.99 9.89 2.18
CA MET A 156 -5.38 9.67 0.79
C MET A 156 -6.77 9.07 0.71
N LYS A 157 -7.63 9.66 -0.14
CA LYS A 157 -9.01 9.21 -0.31
C LYS A 157 -9.14 8.04 -1.26
N LEU A 158 -8.29 7.98 -2.30
CA LEU A 158 -8.37 6.93 -3.32
C LEU A 158 -8.05 5.56 -2.72
N LEU A 159 -8.83 4.56 -3.14
CA LEU A 159 -8.56 3.15 -2.93
C LEU A 159 -8.89 2.40 -4.23
N GLU A 160 -7.95 1.62 -4.73
CA GLU A 160 -8.18 0.73 -5.85
C GLU A 160 -8.66 -0.63 -5.32
N ILE A 161 -9.82 -1.08 -5.80
CA ILE A 161 -10.34 -2.43 -5.52
C ILE A 161 -10.03 -3.31 -6.73
N ILE A 162 -9.13 -4.27 -6.54
CA ILE A 162 -8.67 -5.15 -7.61
C ILE A 162 -9.46 -6.46 -7.60
N ARG A 163 -9.95 -6.84 -8.76
CA ARG A 163 -10.70 -8.08 -8.98
C ARG A 163 -9.97 -9.01 -9.95
N THR A 164 -9.99 -10.29 -9.63
CA THR A 164 -9.67 -11.37 -10.58
C THR A 164 -10.96 -11.90 -11.22
N PRO A 165 -10.89 -12.73 -12.26
CA PRO A 165 -12.07 -13.43 -12.77
C PRO A 165 -12.75 -14.34 -11.73
N ALA A 166 -12.02 -14.79 -10.71
CA ALA A 166 -12.57 -15.62 -9.63
C ALA A 166 -13.29 -14.80 -8.54
N THR A 167 -12.97 -13.52 -8.37
CA THR A 167 -13.53 -12.67 -7.32
C THR A 167 -15.04 -12.52 -7.47
N SER A 168 -15.83 -12.93 -6.46
CA SER A 168 -17.29 -12.82 -6.49
C SER A 168 -17.77 -11.37 -6.38
N ASP A 169 -18.95 -11.09 -6.95
CA ASP A 169 -19.60 -9.78 -6.80
C ASP A 169 -19.96 -9.50 -5.34
N GLU A 170 -20.29 -10.54 -4.57
CA GLU A 170 -20.56 -10.42 -3.14
C GLU A 170 -19.32 -9.89 -2.39
N SER A 171 -18.16 -10.54 -2.57
CA SER A 171 -16.91 -10.12 -1.94
C SER A 171 -16.51 -8.70 -2.38
N TYR A 172 -16.61 -8.40 -3.67
CA TYR A 172 -16.34 -7.07 -4.20
C TYR A 172 -17.24 -6.00 -3.57
N ASN A 173 -18.56 -6.23 -3.49
CA ASN A 173 -19.49 -5.24 -2.93
C ASN A 173 -19.23 -4.99 -1.45
N ILE A 174 -18.91 -6.03 -0.67
CA ILE A 174 -18.55 -5.89 0.74
C ILE A 174 -17.28 -5.04 0.90
N VAL A 175 -16.25 -5.31 0.09
CA VAL A 175 -14.99 -4.53 0.11
C VAL A 175 -15.25 -3.08 -0.29
N LYS A 176 -16.10 -2.83 -1.29
CA LYS A 176 -16.49 -1.48 -1.72
C LYS A 176 -17.20 -0.73 -0.61
N ASP A 177 -18.19 -1.33 0.03
CA ASP A 177 -18.94 -0.71 1.11
C ASP A 177 -18.05 -0.45 2.34
N LEU A 178 -17.16 -1.40 2.67
CA LEU A 178 -16.16 -1.22 3.73
C LEU A 178 -15.22 -0.06 3.43
N SER A 179 -14.75 0.05 2.19
CA SER A 179 -13.88 1.14 1.74
C SER A 179 -14.56 2.50 1.91
N ILE A 180 -15.82 2.61 1.52
CA ILE A 180 -16.62 3.83 1.69
C ILE A 180 -16.79 4.16 3.18
N LYS A 181 -17.09 3.16 4.02
CA LYS A 181 -17.19 3.32 5.47
C LYS A 181 -15.87 3.79 6.09
N MET A 182 -14.72 3.36 5.54
CA MET A 182 -13.39 3.82 5.91
C MET A 182 -13.04 5.23 5.37
N GLY A 183 -14.01 5.96 4.80
CA GLY A 183 -13.81 7.30 4.26
C GLY A 183 -13.01 7.34 2.96
N LYS A 184 -12.93 6.21 2.24
CA LYS A 184 -12.25 6.10 0.95
C LYS A 184 -13.22 6.29 -0.20
N GLN A 185 -12.67 6.67 -1.35
CA GLN A 185 -13.33 6.70 -2.64
C GLN A 185 -12.80 5.54 -3.47
N PRO A 186 -13.51 4.40 -3.50
CA PRO A 186 -13.05 3.23 -4.22
C PRO A 186 -13.25 3.36 -5.72
N ILE A 187 -12.28 2.88 -6.49
CA ILE A 187 -12.40 2.61 -7.92
C ILE A 187 -12.18 1.12 -8.19
N THR A 188 -12.81 0.62 -9.25
CA THR A 188 -12.68 -0.80 -9.63
C THR A 188 -11.55 -0.97 -10.63
N VAL A 189 -10.72 -1.99 -10.40
CA VAL A 189 -9.59 -2.33 -11.25
C VAL A 189 -9.58 -3.83 -11.54
N THR A 190 -9.39 -4.21 -12.79
CA THR A 190 -9.10 -5.61 -13.15
C THR A 190 -7.65 -5.95 -12.79
N ASP A 191 -7.39 -7.16 -12.32
CA ASP A 191 -6.04 -7.63 -11.98
C ASP A 191 -5.11 -7.53 -13.18
N SER A 192 -4.25 -6.52 -13.15
CA SER A 192 -3.28 -6.17 -14.19
C SER A 192 -1.97 -5.74 -13.53
N PRO A 193 -0.81 -5.93 -14.17
CA PRO A 193 0.47 -5.51 -13.61
C PRO A 193 0.44 -4.05 -13.14
N CYS A 194 0.73 -3.83 -11.85
CA CYS A 194 0.77 -2.51 -11.19
C CYS A 194 -0.53 -1.69 -11.26
N PHE A 195 -1.68 -2.31 -11.59
CA PHE A 195 -3.02 -1.70 -11.55
C PHE A 195 -3.15 -0.42 -12.39
N ILE A 196 -3.75 0.67 -11.87
CA ILE A 196 -3.90 1.93 -12.60
C ILE A 196 -2.87 2.95 -12.13
N THR A 197 -2.91 3.33 -10.84
CA THR A 197 -2.09 4.45 -10.34
C THR A 197 -0.61 4.16 -10.46
N SER A 198 -0.18 2.98 -10.01
CA SER A 198 1.23 2.59 -10.09
C SER A 198 1.71 2.45 -11.54
N ARG A 199 0.90 1.87 -12.42
CA ARG A 199 1.24 1.74 -13.84
C ARG A 199 1.44 3.11 -14.51
N LEU A 200 0.53 4.04 -14.30
CA LEU A 200 0.61 5.37 -14.90
C LEU A 200 1.78 6.18 -14.35
N ILE A 201 1.94 6.21 -13.03
CA ILE A 201 3.01 7.01 -12.41
C ILE A 201 4.40 6.44 -12.72
N GLN A 202 4.57 5.12 -12.73
CA GLN A 202 5.85 4.50 -13.06
C GLN A 202 6.25 4.73 -14.51
N THR A 203 5.29 4.63 -15.44
CA THR A 203 5.53 4.94 -16.85
C THR A 203 5.93 6.40 -17.04
N PHE A 204 5.25 7.32 -16.36
CA PHE A 204 5.57 8.74 -16.38
C PHE A 204 6.97 9.04 -15.80
N ILE A 205 7.31 8.47 -14.64
CA ILE A 205 8.62 8.62 -14.03
C ILE A 205 9.72 8.06 -14.94
N ASN A 206 9.52 6.86 -15.48
CA ASN A 206 10.52 6.23 -16.35
C ASN A 206 10.78 7.05 -17.62
N GLU A 207 9.74 7.63 -18.22
CA GLU A 207 9.88 8.53 -19.36
C GLU A 207 10.63 9.82 -19.02
N ALA A 208 10.36 10.40 -17.85
CA ALA A 208 11.12 11.56 -17.38
C ALA A 208 12.61 11.23 -17.16
N ILE A 209 12.92 10.01 -16.67
CA ILE A 209 14.31 9.54 -16.56
C ILE A 209 14.94 9.36 -17.94
N PHE A 210 14.18 8.87 -18.93
CA PHE A 210 14.67 8.79 -20.31
C PHE A 210 14.95 10.18 -20.91
N CYS A 211 14.10 11.18 -20.66
CA CYS A 211 14.36 12.57 -21.08
C CYS A 211 15.69 13.09 -20.52
N LEU A 212 15.97 12.83 -19.23
CA LEU A 212 17.24 13.18 -18.62
C LEU A 212 18.41 12.39 -19.25
N TYR A 213 18.27 11.08 -19.37
CA TYR A 213 19.29 10.18 -19.93
C TYR A 213 19.67 10.53 -21.38
N GLN A 214 18.71 10.97 -22.18
CA GLN A 214 18.89 11.37 -23.57
C GLN A 214 19.35 12.84 -23.73
N GLY A 215 19.51 13.58 -22.64
CA GLY A 215 19.96 14.97 -22.67
C GLY A 215 18.93 15.95 -23.24
N VAL A 216 17.62 15.61 -23.15
CA VAL A 216 16.53 16.49 -23.61
C VAL A 216 16.53 17.80 -22.80
N SER A 217 16.73 17.70 -21.47
CA SER A 217 16.86 18.86 -20.59
C SER A 217 17.55 18.47 -19.27
N SER A 218 17.83 19.46 -18.40
CA SER A 218 18.34 19.22 -17.06
C SER A 218 17.24 18.63 -16.15
N LYS A 219 17.63 17.99 -15.05
CA LYS A 219 16.68 17.42 -14.09
C LYS A 219 15.77 18.51 -13.46
N GLU A 220 16.32 19.69 -13.23
CA GLU A 220 15.59 20.84 -12.68
C GLU A 220 14.52 21.36 -13.65
N GLU A 221 14.83 21.41 -14.93
CA GLU A 221 13.92 21.89 -15.97
C GLU A 221 12.83 20.86 -16.27
N ILE A 222 13.15 19.56 -16.30
CA ILE A 222 12.15 18.48 -16.44
C ILE A 222 11.12 18.55 -15.31
N ASP A 223 11.58 18.66 -14.05
CA ASP A 223 10.70 18.75 -12.89
C ASP A 223 9.89 20.06 -12.90
N THR A 224 10.52 21.18 -13.30
CA THR A 224 9.86 22.48 -13.41
C THR A 224 8.77 22.48 -14.49
N ALA A 225 9.04 21.88 -15.64
CA ALA A 225 8.08 21.77 -16.74
C ALA A 225 6.80 21.05 -16.28
N MET A 226 6.93 19.97 -15.52
CA MET A 226 5.76 19.23 -15.04
C MET A 226 5.03 19.94 -13.90
N LYS A 227 5.76 20.63 -13.02
CA LYS A 227 5.13 21.43 -11.96
C LYS A 227 4.35 22.63 -12.52
N LEU A 228 4.96 23.38 -13.41
CA LEU A 228 4.34 24.62 -13.95
C LEU A 228 3.43 24.38 -15.16
N GLY A 229 3.80 23.44 -16.03
CA GLY A 229 3.02 23.16 -17.24
C GLY A 229 1.81 22.27 -17.01
N MET A 230 1.89 21.33 -16.04
CA MET A 230 0.82 20.35 -15.76
C MET A 230 0.27 20.45 -14.34
N ASN A 231 0.69 21.43 -13.56
CA ASN A 231 0.28 21.67 -12.17
C ASN A 231 0.50 20.45 -11.25
N HIS A 232 1.58 19.71 -11.49
CA HIS A 232 1.95 18.63 -10.59
C HIS A 232 2.51 19.19 -9.27
N PRO A 233 2.16 18.62 -8.12
CA PRO A 233 2.65 19.11 -6.83
C PRO A 233 4.16 18.89 -6.64
N MET A 234 4.73 17.94 -7.39
CA MET A 234 6.14 17.54 -7.37
C MET A 234 6.55 17.12 -8.78
N GLY A 235 7.78 17.44 -9.18
CA GLY A 235 8.32 16.97 -10.45
C GLY A 235 8.59 15.46 -10.43
N PRO A 236 8.65 14.78 -11.61
CA PRO A 236 8.77 13.34 -11.70
C PRO A 236 10.07 12.77 -11.13
N LEU A 237 11.19 13.48 -11.28
CA LEU A 237 12.50 13.02 -10.77
C LEU A 237 12.60 13.21 -9.26
N GLU A 238 12.08 14.32 -8.73
CA GLU A 238 11.95 14.51 -7.28
C GLU A 238 10.96 13.51 -6.67
N LEU A 239 9.89 13.14 -7.37
CA LEU A 239 8.93 12.12 -6.95
C LEU A 239 9.58 10.73 -6.92
N ALA A 240 10.43 10.40 -7.91
CA ALA A 240 11.19 9.17 -7.91
C ALA A 240 12.10 9.06 -6.68
N ASP A 241 12.82 10.14 -6.34
CA ASP A 241 13.66 10.19 -5.14
C ASP A 241 12.84 10.10 -3.84
N PHE A 242 11.65 10.67 -3.81
CA PHE A 242 10.72 10.57 -2.67
C PHE A 242 10.19 9.14 -2.46
N ILE A 243 9.84 8.44 -3.54
CA ILE A 243 9.41 7.04 -3.51
C ILE A 243 10.58 6.13 -3.11
N GLY A 244 11.76 6.41 -3.62
CA GLY A 244 12.96 5.62 -3.54
C GLY A 244 13.23 4.87 -4.84
N LEU A 245 14.43 5.07 -5.41
CA LEU A 245 14.77 4.58 -6.75
C LEU A 245 14.79 3.07 -6.85
N ASP A 246 15.10 2.35 -5.78
CA ASP A 246 14.98 0.89 -5.71
C ASP A 246 13.52 0.42 -5.82
N VAL A 247 12.58 1.13 -5.20
CA VAL A 247 11.15 0.86 -5.31
C VAL A 247 10.66 1.18 -6.72
N VAL A 248 11.07 2.33 -7.29
CA VAL A 248 10.76 2.72 -8.67
C VAL A 248 11.26 1.65 -9.64
N LEU A 249 12.51 1.17 -9.48
CA LEU A 249 13.08 0.12 -10.31
C LEU A 249 12.30 -1.20 -10.19
N SER A 250 12.00 -1.62 -8.96
CA SER A 250 11.24 -2.85 -8.71
C SER A 250 9.85 -2.82 -9.37
N MET A 251 9.14 -1.71 -9.26
CA MET A 251 7.82 -1.54 -9.88
C MET A 251 7.91 -1.47 -11.41
N GLN A 252 8.91 -0.77 -11.95
CA GLN A 252 9.15 -0.72 -13.40
C GLN A 252 9.49 -2.10 -13.97
N GLN A 253 10.28 -2.88 -13.21
CA GLN A 253 10.59 -4.26 -13.56
C GLN A 253 9.34 -5.16 -13.52
N ALA A 254 8.44 -4.95 -12.53
CA ALA A 254 7.19 -5.68 -12.46
C ALA A 254 6.28 -5.37 -13.66
N LEU A 255 6.23 -4.12 -14.12
CA LEU A 255 5.52 -3.73 -15.35
C LEU A 255 6.14 -4.42 -16.58
N TYR A 256 7.45 -4.35 -16.72
CA TYR A 256 8.15 -4.96 -17.85
C TYR A 256 7.95 -6.48 -17.89
N ASN A 257 8.14 -7.16 -16.76
CA ASN A 257 7.94 -8.60 -16.66
C ASN A 257 6.47 -9.01 -16.88
N GLY A 258 5.53 -8.18 -16.45
CA GLY A 258 4.10 -8.48 -16.56
C GLY A 258 3.52 -8.28 -17.95
N PHE A 259 4.02 -7.30 -18.71
CA PHE A 259 3.52 -6.98 -20.05
C PHE A 259 4.43 -7.46 -21.18
N GLN A 260 5.73 -7.67 -20.92
CA GLN A 260 6.76 -7.97 -21.93
C GLN A 260 6.83 -6.92 -23.07
N GLU A 261 6.46 -5.67 -22.75
CA GLU A 261 6.41 -4.56 -23.70
C GLU A 261 7.65 -3.67 -23.54
N PRO A 262 8.40 -3.35 -24.61
CA PRO A 262 9.61 -2.52 -24.52
C PRO A 262 9.41 -1.16 -23.87
N LYS A 263 8.21 -0.56 -23.97
CA LYS A 263 7.87 0.72 -23.34
C LYS A 263 7.96 0.73 -21.81
N TYR A 264 7.95 -0.46 -21.19
CA TYR A 264 8.10 -0.60 -19.73
C TYR A 264 9.52 -0.98 -19.31
N ARG A 265 10.47 -1.06 -20.25
CA ARG A 265 11.87 -1.32 -19.90
C ARG A 265 12.41 -0.22 -18.99
N PRO A 266 13.03 -0.56 -17.84
CA PRO A 266 13.68 0.43 -16.98
C PRO A 266 14.74 1.23 -17.74
N CYS A 267 14.82 2.53 -17.52
CA CYS A 267 15.87 3.36 -18.07
C CYS A 267 17.24 2.93 -17.52
N PRO A 268 18.31 2.82 -18.35
CA PRO A 268 19.66 2.46 -17.88
C PRO A 268 20.19 3.36 -16.78
N LEU A 269 19.86 4.65 -16.79
CA LEU A 269 20.25 5.59 -15.74
C LEU A 269 19.66 5.20 -14.37
N LEU A 270 18.39 4.74 -14.33
CA LEU A 270 17.77 4.27 -13.10
C LEU A 270 18.51 3.04 -12.53
N LEU A 271 18.88 2.09 -13.38
CA LEU A 271 19.65 0.92 -12.97
C LEU A 271 20.98 1.35 -12.35
N SER A 272 21.74 2.21 -13.05
CA SER A 272 23.03 2.69 -12.57
C SER A 272 22.96 3.42 -11.24
N LEU A 273 21.94 4.25 -11.00
CA LEU A 273 21.76 4.95 -9.74
C LEU A 273 21.46 3.98 -8.58
N VAL A 274 20.62 2.97 -8.82
CA VAL A 274 20.32 1.95 -7.81
C VAL A 274 21.53 1.10 -7.49
N GLU A 275 22.31 0.67 -8.50
CA GLU A 275 23.54 -0.12 -8.33
C GLU A 275 24.59 0.57 -7.46
N VAL A 276 24.72 1.90 -7.54
CA VAL A 276 25.65 2.66 -6.70
C VAL A 276 25.06 3.12 -5.38
N GLY A 277 23.82 2.68 -5.04
CA GLY A 277 23.17 2.99 -3.77
C GLY A 277 22.60 4.40 -3.66
N HIS A 278 22.45 5.12 -4.76
CA HIS A 278 21.77 6.41 -4.81
C HIS A 278 20.26 6.17 -4.88
N LEU A 279 19.62 5.97 -3.71
CA LEU A 279 18.23 5.54 -3.62
C LEU A 279 17.24 6.68 -3.33
N GLY A 280 17.65 7.94 -3.49
CA GLY A 280 16.82 9.11 -3.24
C GLY A 280 16.91 9.62 -1.80
N ARG A 281 15.84 10.22 -1.30
CA ARG A 281 15.79 10.87 0.03
C ARG A 281 16.27 9.98 1.17
N LYS A 282 15.96 8.70 1.14
CA LYS A 282 16.31 7.74 2.20
C LYS A 282 17.81 7.48 2.36
N THR A 283 18.60 7.72 1.32
CA THR A 283 20.07 7.62 1.34
C THR A 283 20.76 8.98 1.25
N GLY A 284 19.99 10.08 1.25
CA GLY A 284 20.51 11.43 1.08
C GLY A 284 20.95 11.78 -0.34
N LYS A 285 20.82 10.84 -1.29
CA LYS A 285 21.23 11.03 -2.68
C LYS A 285 20.41 10.19 -3.65
N GLY A 286 19.97 10.80 -4.75
CA GLY A 286 19.28 10.18 -5.87
C GLY A 286 19.55 10.99 -7.13
N PHE A 287 18.49 11.43 -7.84
CA PHE A 287 18.62 12.49 -8.87
C PHE A 287 19.06 13.82 -8.25
N TYR A 288 18.65 14.06 -7.00
CA TYR A 288 19.02 15.22 -6.20
C TYR A 288 19.79 14.80 -4.96
N ASP A 289 20.47 15.76 -4.33
CA ASP A 289 21.07 15.60 -3.01
C ASP A 289 20.11 16.11 -1.93
N TYR A 290 20.10 15.45 -0.77
CA TYR A 290 19.18 15.75 0.34
C TYR A 290 19.91 15.96 1.65
N ASN A 291 19.36 16.82 2.49
CA ASN A 291 19.77 17.01 3.88
C ASN A 291 19.22 15.87 4.76
N ALA A 292 19.70 15.78 6.00
CA ALA A 292 19.25 14.76 6.95
C ALA A 292 17.75 14.85 7.31
N ASP A 293 17.14 16.04 7.15
CA ASP A 293 15.70 16.25 7.32
C ASP A 293 14.85 15.89 6.09
N GLY A 294 15.50 15.47 4.99
CA GLY A 294 14.88 15.12 3.73
C GLY A 294 14.57 16.30 2.81
N SER A 295 14.96 17.52 3.17
CA SER A 295 14.89 18.67 2.26
C SER A 295 15.95 18.55 1.16
N LYS A 296 15.61 19.02 -0.04
CA LYS A 296 16.56 19.04 -1.16
C LYS A 296 17.68 20.07 -0.88
N LYS A 297 18.91 19.71 -1.20
CA LYS A 297 20.03 20.66 -1.19
C LYS A 297 19.94 21.59 -2.40
N ASP A 298 20.35 22.82 -2.21
CA ASP A 298 20.45 23.83 -3.27
C ASP A 298 21.51 23.48 -4.32
#